data_a3c529c43caa15b67e27d9b6a541692c
#
_entry.id   a3c529c43caa15b67e27d9b6a541692c
#
_cell.length_a   1.000
_cell.length_b   1.000
_cell.length_c   1.000
_cell.angle_alpha   90.00
_cell.angle_beta   90.00
_cell.angle_gamma   90.00
#
_symmetry.space_group_name_H-M   'P 1'
#
loop_
_entity.id
_entity.type
_entity.pdbx_description
1 polymer ?
#
loop_
_entity_poly.entity_id
_entity_poly.type
_entity_poly.pdbx_seq_one_letter_code
_entity_poly.pdbx_strand_id
1 'polypeptide(L)'
;MGNDEYTKKLEKVIQELIRPIKNLPFHLIIKSLSGYEVDKFNPDDENHRITLEALKEVARLSCRLINKEGIKRKRANEVGNDIEKFVKEAFIKFDYKADKPTTSAGKKKSTGYPDLEFCVLDNQYHYLECKSYNVKNMNSSMRTFYLSPAKDFKITHPGIHFIICFEIYQDHREDDFNVYKTRGWKILDAYNLDIDLKYEFNSDNRRLYKPDLILAEEDI
;
A
#
# COMPACT_ATOMS: atom_id res chain seq x y z
N MET A 1 1.00 9.65 -47.20
CA MET A 1 0.58 8.25 -46.93
C MET A 1 1.12 7.67 -45.62
N GLY A 2 2.36 7.96 -45.20
CA GLY A 2 2.92 7.34 -43.96
C GLY A 2 2.32 7.75 -42.62
N ASN A 3 1.72 8.93 -42.52
CA ASN A 3 1.23 9.44 -41.22
C ASN A 3 -0.10 8.77 -40.78
N ASP A 4 -0.98 8.47 -41.73
CA ASP A 4 -2.30 7.85 -41.44
C ASP A 4 -2.15 6.36 -41.02
N GLU A 5 -1.22 5.63 -41.63
CA GLU A 5 -0.95 4.23 -41.27
C GLU A 5 -0.31 4.13 -39.89
N TYR A 6 0.60 5.04 -39.55
CA TYR A 6 1.21 5.13 -38.25
C TYR A 6 0.18 5.48 -37.16
N THR A 7 -0.70 6.45 -37.42
CA THR A 7 -1.78 6.85 -36.53
C THR A 7 -2.72 5.68 -36.22
N LYS A 8 -3.18 4.95 -37.23
CA LYS A 8 -4.02 3.76 -37.08
C LYS A 8 -3.34 2.65 -36.27
N LYS A 9 -2.03 2.49 -36.47
CA LYS A 9 -1.24 1.54 -35.67
C LYS A 9 -1.18 1.92 -34.18
N LEU A 10 -0.97 3.22 -33.88
CA LEU A 10 -0.99 3.73 -32.51
C LEU A 10 -2.36 3.59 -31.87
N GLU A 11 -3.43 3.93 -32.58
CA GLU A 11 -4.81 3.77 -32.09
C GLU A 11 -5.09 2.31 -31.69
N LYS A 12 -4.69 1.36 -32.54
CA LYS A 12 -4.84 -0.07 -32.23
C LYS A 12 -4.07 -0.49 -30.99
N VAL A 13 -2.81 -0.06 -30.85
CA VAL A 13 -1.99 -0.32 -29.67
C VAL A 13 -2.62 0.28 -28.40
N ILE A 14 -3.10 1.52 -28.49
CA ILE A 14 -3.80 2.17 -27.37
C ILE A 14 -5.05 1.36 -26.97
N GLN A 15 -5.86 0.95 -27.93
CA GLN A 15 -7.07 0.14 -27.69
C GLN A 15 -6.75 -1.21 -27.03
N GLU A 16 -5.66 -1.85 -27.40
CA GLU A 16 -5.19 -3.09 -26.77
C GLU A 16 -4.68 -2.84 -25.36
N LEU A 17 -3.90 -1.77 -25.15
CA LEU A 17 -3.34 -1.42 -23.85
C LEU A 17 -4.39 -1.03 -22.80
N ILE A 18 -5.48 -0.36 -23.21
CA ILE A 18 -6.54 0.09 -22.28
C ILE A 18 -7.54 -1.02 -21.93
N ARG A 19 -7.43 -2.22 -22.51
CA ARG A 19 -8.25 -3.36 -22.07
C ARG A 19 -7.92 -3.69 -20.63
N PRO A 20 -8.91 -3.67 -19.71
CA PRO A 20 -8.64 -3.95 -18.32
C PRO A 20 -8.16 -5.39 -18.15
N ILE A 21 -7.01 -5.55 -17.49
CA ILE A 21 -6.54 -6.86 -17.03
C ILE A 21 -6.98 -6.99 -15.58
N LYS A 22 -7.79 -8.00 -15.31
CA LYS A 22 -8.44 -8.21 -14.01
C LYS A 22 -8.00 -9.50 -13.35
N ASN A 23 -8.18 -9.57 -12.04
CA ASN A 23 -7.95 -10.76 -11.22
C ASN A 23 -6.51 -11.30 -11.37
N LEU A 24 -5.54 -10.40 -11.40
CA LEU A 24 -4.14 -10.79 -11.37
C LEU A 24 -3.75 -11.17 -9.94
N PRO A 25 -3.27 -12.40 -9.69
CA PRO A 25 -2.82 -12.79 -8.35
C PRO A 25 -1.65 -11.92 -7.88
N PHE A 26 -1.73 -11.39 -6.67
CA PHE A 26 -0.71 -10.52 -6.08
C PHE A 26 0.69 -11.11 -6.15
N HIS A 27 0.85 -12.40 -5.79
CA HIS A 27 2.16 -13.06 -5.79
C HIS A 27 2.83 -13.07 -7.17
N LEU A 28 2.05 -13.21 -8.26
CA LEU A 28 2.60 -13.14 -9.62
C LEU A 28 3.05 -11.73 -9.99
N ILE A 29 2.32 -10.71 -9.54
CA ILE A 29 2.69 -9.31 -9.78
C ILE A 29 3.99 -9.00 -9.06
N ILE A 30 4.11 -9.34 -7.78
CA ILE A 30 5.33 -9.10 -7.00
C ILE A 30 6.52 -9.80 -7.63
N LYS A 31 6.39 -11.10 -7.97
CA LYS A 31 7.45 -11.85 -8.64
C LYS A 31 7.88 -11.19 -9.95
N SER A 32 6.92 -10.76 -10.77
CA SER A 32 7.20 -10.12 -12.06
C SER A 32 7.91 -8.76 -11.92
N LEU A 33 7.60 -8.00 -10.86
CA LEU A 33 8.16 -6.67 -10.64
C LEU A 33 9.51 -6.69 -9.90
N SER A 34 9.68 -7.59 -8.93
CA SER A 34 10.85 -7.62 -8.05
C SER A 34 11.83 -8.75 -8.37
N GLY A 35 11.37 -9.81 -9.03
CA GLY A 35 12.13 -11.05 -9.21
C GLY A 35 12.08 -12.01 -8.02
N TYR A 36 11.46 -11.62 -6.90
CA TYR A 36 11.39 -12.41 -5.68
C TYR A 36 10.05 -13.12 -5.54
N GLU A 37 10.07 -14.34 -5.00
CA GLU A 37 8.85 -15.08 -4.68
C GLU A 37 8.14 -14.47 -3.48
N VAL A 38 6.82 -14.62 -3.45
CA VAL A 38 6.00 -14.34 -2.28
C VAL A 38 5.71 -15.67 -1.60
N ASP A 39 6.05 -15.78 -0.32
CA ASP A 39 5.74 -16.97 0.46
C ASP A 39 4.26 -16.93 0.88
N LYS A 40 3.59 -18.07 0.71
CA LYS A 40 2.22 -18.24 1.18
C LYS A 40 2.22 -18.58 2.66
N PHE A 41 1.33 -17.93 3.43
CA PHE A 41 1.14 -18.30 4.82
C PHE A 41 0.68 -19.76 4.94
N ASN A 42 1.38 -20.56 5.74
CA ASN A 42 1.03 -21.94 6.05
C ASN A 42 0.69 -22.07 7.55
N PRO A 43 -0.55 -22.39 7.91
CA PRO A 43 -0.95 -22.53 9.32
C PRO A 43 -0.31 -23.75 10.02
N ASP A 44 0.23 -24.72 9.26
CA ASP A 44 0.92 -25.89 9.80
C ASP A 44 2.41 -25.63 10.08
N ASP A 45 2.97 -24.53 9.55
CA ASP A 45 4.33 -24.10 9.81
C ASP A 45 4.41 -23.37 11.17
N GLU A 46 5.30 -23.81 12.03
CA GLU A 46 5.45 -23.26 13.38
C GLU A 46 5.96 -21.81 13.35
N ASN A 47 6.89 -21.47 12.48
CA ASN A 47 7.44 -20.12 12.36
C ASN A 47 6.38 -19.15 11.84
N HIS A 48 5.54 -19.58 10.90
CA HIS A 48 4.41 -18.77 10.43
C HIS A 48 3.39 -18.52 11.54
N ARG A 49 3.11 -19.52 12.40
CA ARG A 49 2.21 -19.36 13.54
C ARG A 49 2.78 -18.39 14.58
N ILE A 50 4.07 -18.52 14.91
CA ILE A 50 4.74 -17.59 15.85
C ILE A 50 4.69 -16.18 15.30
N THR A 51 4.98 -15.99 14.01
CA THR A 51 4.91 -14.68 13.34
C THR A 51 3.48 -14.11 13.38
N LEU A 52 2.46 -14.92 13.14
CA LEU A 52 1.07 -14.47 13.21
C LEU A 52 0.66 -14.09 14.65
N GLU A 53 1.05 -14.87 15.66
CA GLU A 53 0.76 -14.51 17.06
C GLU A 53 1.44 -13.19 17.46
N ALA A 54 2.69 -12.98 17.05
CA ALA A 54 3.39 -11.71 17.26
C ALA A 54 2.66 -10.54 16.57
N LEU A 55 2.20 -10.73 15.32
CA LEU A 55 1.41 -9.71 14.61
C LEU A 55 0.08 -9.41 15.31
N LYS A 56 -0.58 -10.41 15.92
CA LYS A 56 -1.80 -10.18 16.71
C LYS A 56 -1.51 -9.31 17.95
N GLU A 57 -0.38 -9.53 18.64
CA GLU A 57 0.00 -8.69 19.78
C GLU A 57 0.36 -7.26 19.33
N VAL A 58 1.08 -7.13 18.21
CA VAL A 58 1.36 -5.82 17.58
C VAL A 58 0.06 -5.10 17.24
N ALA A 59 -0.92 -5.79 16.63
CA ALA A 59 -2.21 -5.21 16.30
C ALA A 59 -2.98 -4.73 17.54
N ARG A 60 -3.03 -5.55 18.60
CA ARG A 60 -3.68 -5.20 19.87
C ARG A 60 -3.02 -3.97 20.52
N LEU A 61 -1.68 -3.93 20.53
CA LEU A 61 -0.96 -2.80 21.10
C LEU A 61 -1.15 -1.54 20.25
N SER A 62 -1.10 -1.65 18.94
CA SER A 62 -1.37 -0.54 18.01
C SER A 62 -2.76 0.06 18.25
N CYS A 63 -3.80 -0.78 18.42
CA CYS A 63 -5.13 -0.31 18.80
C CYS A 63 -5.13 0.48 20.12
N ARG A 64 -4.43 -0.03 21.15
CA ARG A 64 -4.33 0.69 22.43
C ARG A 64 -3.63 2.04 22.29
N LEU A 65 -2.55 2.11 21.51
CA LEU A 65 -1.80 3.34 21.25
C LEU A 65 -2.67 4.36 20.49
N ILE A 66 -3.32 3.92 19.42
CA ILE A 66 -4.24 4.76 18.63
C ILE A 66 -5.37 5.29 19.51
N ASN A 67 -5.97 4.43 20.33
CA ASN A 67 -7.11 4.82 21.17
C ASN A 67 -6.71 5.72 22.34
N LYS A 68 -5.46 5.64 22.79
CA LYS A 68 -4.91 6.53 23.83
C LYS A 68 -4.63 7.93 23.27
N GLU A 69 -4.01 8.01 22.08
CA GLU A 69 -3.59 9.28 21.49
C GLU A 69 -4.70 9.94 20.67
N GLY A 70 -5.48 9.13 19.92
CA GLY A 70 -6.40 9.59 18.89
C GLY A 70 -5.65 10.06 17.62
N ILE A 71 -6.26 9.85 16.46
CA ILE A 71 -5.72 10.36 15.19
C ILE A 71 -6.55 11.57 14.76
N LYS A 72 -5.94 12.76 14.75
CA LYS A 72 -6.59 14.02 14.39
C LYS A 72 -6.45 14.28 12.89
N ARG A 73 -7.54 14.16 12.12
CA ARG A 73 -7.59 14.43 10.68
C ARG A 73 -8.92 15.08 10.30
N LYS A 74 -8.91 15.87 9.22
CA LYS A 74 -10.14 16.46 8.69
C LYS A 74 -11.05 15.42 8.05
N ARG A 75 -10.45 14.39 7.42
CA ARG A 75 -11.18 13.34 6.68
C ARG A 75 -10.68 11.95 7.07
N ALA A 76 -11.59 10.99 7.06
CA ALA A 76 -11.29 9.60 7.41
C ALA A 76 -10.24 8.93 6.49
N ASN A 77 -10.18 9.30 5.22
CA ASN A 77 -9.21 8.75 4.26
C ASN A 77 -7.77 9.20 4.52
N GLU A 78 -7.56 10.22 5.36
CA GLU A 78 -6.22 10.69 5.73
C GLU A 78 -5.64 9.90 6.91
N VAL A 79 -6.45 9.15 7.64
CA VAL A 79 -6.06 8.38 8.84
C VAL A 79 -5.02 7.30 8.52
N GLY A 80 -5.11 6.69 7.33
CA GLY A 80 -4.18 5.65 6.89
C GLY A 80 -2.71 6.06 6.98
N ASN A 81 -2.40 7.34 6.74
CA ASN A 81 -1.04 7.87 6.76
C ASN A 81 -0.41 7.87 8.17
N ASP A 82 -1.23 7.79 9.22
CA ASP A 82 -0.75 7.85 10.61
C ASP A 82 -0.63 6.47 11.26
N ILE A 83 -1.28 5.46 10.70
CA ILE A 83 -1.33 4.11 11.29
C ILE A 83 0.05 3.47 11.36
N GLU A 84 0.86 3.63 10.31
CA GLU A 84 2.21 3.05 10.20
C GLU A 84 3.07 3.37 11.45
N LYS A 85 3.00 4.61 11.96
CA LYS A 85 3.79 5.01 13.15
C LYS A 85 3.43 4.20 14.39
N PHE A 86 2.14 3.93 14.61
CA PHE A 86 1.67 3.17 15.78
C PHE A 86 2.01 1.69 15.66
N VAL A 87 1.93 1.14 14.45
CA VAL A 87 2.34 -0.25 14.17
C VAL A 87 3.84 -0.41 14.40
N LYS A 88 4.66 0.50 13.86
CA LYS A 88 6.10 0.50 14.08
C LYS A 88 6.46 0.65 15.57
N GLU A 89 5.79 1.55 16.29
CA GLU A 89 5.98 1.70 17.75
C GLU A 89 5.63 0.42 18.49
N ALA A 90 4.57 -0.27 18.10
CA ALA A 90 4.17 -1.52 18.72
C ALA A 90 5.21 -2.63 18.50
N PHE A 91 5.79 -2.77 17.31
CA PHE A 91 6.90 -3.69 17.07
C PHE A 91 8.09 -3.41 17.98
N ILE A 92 8.49 -2.14 18.10
CA ILE A 92 9.62 -1.73 18.94
C ILE A 92 9.36 -2.08 20.42
N LYS A 93 8.13 -1.90 20.90
CA LYS A 93 7.76 -2.23 22.30
C LYS A 93 7.81 -3.73 22.61
N PHE A 94 7.74 -4.58 21.61
CA PHE A 94 7.94 -6.03 21.73
C PHE A 94 9.38 -6.47 21.39
N ASP A 95 10.29 -5.53 21.20
CA ASP A 95 11.67 -5.78 20.80
C ASP A 95 11.82 -6.50 19.45
N TYR A 96 10.81 -6.36 18.59
CA TYR A 96 10.86 -6.86 17.23
C TYR A 96 11.45 -5.81 16.28
N LYS A 97 12.14 -6.29 15.23
CA LYS A 97 12.66 -5.40 14.19
C LYS A 97 11.53 -5.02 13.22
N ALA A 98 11.33 -3.73 13.00
CA ALA A 98 10.43 -3.22 11.96
C ALA A 98 10.90 -1.85 11.49
N ASP A 99 11.05 -1.69 10.19
CA ASP A 99 11.41 -0.41 9.58
C ASP A 99 10.89 -0.32 8.14
N LYS A 100 11.02 0.86 7.54
CA LYS A 100 10.75 1.05 6.11
C LYS A 100 11.72 0.20 5.30
N PRO A 101 11.23 -0.56 4.31
CA PRO A 101 12.09 -1.38 3.49
C PRO A 101 13.11 -0.54 2.74
N THR A 102 14.30 -1.11 2.59
CA THR A 102 15.35 -0.56 1.76
C THR A 102 15.18 -1.06 0.33
N THR A 103 15.19 -0.17 -0.64
CA THR A 103 15.06 -0.52 -2.06
C THR A 103 16.31 -1.24 -2.57
N SER A 104 16.22 -1.87 -3.75
CA SER A 104 17.36 -2.50 -4.44
C SER A 104 18.54 -1.55 -4.68
N ALA A 105 18.29 -0.25 -4.79
CA ALA A 105 19.33 0.79 -4.88
C ALA A 105 19.85 1.27 -3.51
N GLY A 106 19.49 0.62 -2.40
CA GLY A 106 19.94 0.97 -1.04
C GLY A 106 19.28 2.22 -0.44
N LYS A 107 18.15 2.67 -0.98
CA LYS A 107 17.44 3.87 -0.52
C LYS A 107 16.21 3.51 0.30
N LYS A 108 15.97 4.23 1.40
CA LYS A 108 14.69 4.19 2.13
C LYS A 108 13.71 5.15 1.49
N LYS A 109 12.56 4.64 1.04
CA LYS A 109 11.47 5.44 0.46
C LYS A 109 10.24 5.39 1.36
N SER A 110 9.62 6.53 1.59
CA SER A 110 8.37 6.64 2.38
C SER A 110 7.11 6.31 1.57
N THR A 111 7.20 6.32 0.24
CA THR A 111 6.07 6.09 -0.66
C THR A 111 6.17 4.74 -1.36
N GLY A 112 5.01 4.18 -1.72
CA GLY A 112 4.90 2.91 -2.43
C GLY A 112 4.95 1.70 -1.50
N TYR A 113 4.44 0.60 -2.02
CA TYR A 113 4.35 -0.70 -1.37
C TYR A 113 5.72 -1.34 -1.13
N PRO A 114 5.92 -2.06 -0.01
CA PRO A 114 5.13 -2.09 1.21
C PRO A 114 5.49 -0.94 2.18
N ASP A 115 4.69 -0.78 3.25
CA ASP A 115 4.95 0.22 4.29
C ASP A 115 6.13 -0.18 5.19
N LEU A 116 6.15 -1.42 5.66
CA LEU A 116 7.16 -1.94 6.58
C LEU A 116 7.74 -3.27 6.10
N GLU A 117 8.99 -3.49 6.46
CA GLU A 117 9.66 -4.78 6.53
C GLU A 117 9.86 -5.10 8.01
N PHE A 118 9.58 -6.33 8.43
CA PHE A 118 9.69 -6.73 9.83
C PHE A 118 10.26 -8.13 10.01
N CYS A 119 10.78 -8.38 11.21
CA CYS A 119 11.37 -9.65 11.59
C CYS A 119 11.00 -9.94 13.06
N VAL A 120 10.33 -11.07 13.28
CA VAL A 120 9.98 -11.58 14.61
C VAL A 120 10.96 -12.68 15.02
N LEU A 121 11.30 -13.56 14.10
CA LEU A 121 12.27 -14.65 14.28
C LEU A 121 13.53 -14.28 13.53
N ASP A 122 14.69 -14.51 14.14
CA ASP A 122 15.97 -14.12 13.55
C ASP A 122 16.13 -14.56 12.10
N ASN A 123 16.50 -13.60 11.25
CA ASN A 123 16.72 -13.75 9.81
C ASN A 123 15.48 -14.14 8.97
N GLN A 124 14.26 -14.09 9.54
CA GLN A 124 13.03 -14.27 8.80
C GLN A 124 12.33 -12.94 8.61
N TYR A 125 12.56 -12.30 7.49
CA TYR A 125 11.98 -11.01 7.15
C TYR A 125 10.71 -11.17 6.32
N HIS A 126 9.71 -10.39 6.64
CA HIS A 126 8.42 -10.34 5.99
C HIS A 126 8.03 -8.90 5.69
N TYR A 127 7.02 -8.72 4.84
CA TYR A 127 6.51 -7.41 4.46
C TYR A 127 5.14 -7.16 5.04
N LEU A 128 4.87 -5.90 5.41
CA LEU A 128 3.62 -5.48 6.01
C LEU A 128 3.11 -4.21 5.34
N GLU A 129 1.85 -4.24 4.94
CA GLU A 129 1.10 -3.07 4.49
C GLU A 129 0.07 -2.69 5.56
N CYS A 130 -0.02 -1.41 5.90
CA CYS A 130 -0.92 -0.88 6.91
C CYS A 130 -2.13 -0.23 6.24
N LYS A 131 -3.34 -0.61 6.64
CA LYS A 131 -4.59 -0.07 6.09
C LYS A 131 -5.56 0.33 7.19
N SER A 132 -6.40 1.32 6.88
CA SER A 132 -7.59 1.61 7.65
C SER A 132 -8.84 1.27 6.85
N TYR A 133 -9.89 0.85 7.52
CA TYR A 133 -11.18 0.62 6.90
C TYR A 133 -12.33 1.10 7.78
N ASN A 134 -13.46 1.39 7.14
CA ASN A 134 -14.73 1.58 7.81
C ASN A 134 -15.65 0.45 7.41
N VAL A 135 -16.34 -0.17 8.38
CA VAL A 135 -17.26 -1.29 8.14
C VAL A 135 -18.29 -0.98 7.07
N LYS A 136 -18.78 0.27 7.02
CA LYS A 136 -19.76 0.71 6.01
C LYS A 136 -19.26 0.57 4.57
N ASN A 137 -17.94 0.58 4.37
CA ASN A 137 -17.31 0.57 3.04
C ASN A 137 -16.67 -0.78 2.68
N MET A 138 -16.72 -1.78 3.56
CA MET A 138 -16.05 -3.07 3.33
C MET A 138 -16.51 -3.79 2.06
N ASN A 139 -17.79 -3.65 1.70
CA ASN A 139 -18.37 -4.28 0.51
C ASN A 139 -18.42 -3.34 -0.69
N SER A 140 -17.72 -2.20 -0.64
CA SER A 140 -17.68 -1.26 -1.74
C SER A 140 -16.58 -1.62 -2.75
N SER A 141 -16.74 -1.18 -3.99
CA SER A 141 -15.72 -1.27 -5.04
C SER A 141 -14.64 -0.16 -4.94
N MET A 142 -14.59 0.57 -3.81
CA MET A 142 -13.56 1.58 -3.57
C MET A 142 -12.17 0.94 -3.54
N ARG A 143 -11.24 1.49 -4.29
CA ARG A 143 -9.85 1.06 -4.27
C ARG A 143 -9.21 1.43 -2.94
N THR A 144 -8.69 0.44 -2.23
CA THR A 144 -8.00 0.61 -0.95
C THR A 144 -6.57 0.09 -0.97
N PHE A 145 -6.23 -0.72 -1.96
CA PHE A 145 -4.87 -1.24 -2.16
C PHE A 145 -4.28 -0.69 -3.46
N TYR A 146 -3.04 -0.20 -3.38
CA TYR A 146 -2.33 0.39 -4.50
C TYR A 146 -0.93 -0.20 -4.59
N LEU A 147 -0.59 -0.68 -5.77
CA LEU A 147 0.74 -1.15 -6.12
C LEU A 147 1.14 -0.46 -7.43
N SER A 148 2.20 0.32 -7.39
CA SER A 148 2.73 0.98 -8.59
C SER A 148 4.07 0.37 -8.98
N PRO A 149 4.26 -0.02 -10.24
CA PRO A 149 5.55 -0.44 -10.73
C PRO A 149 6.59 0.67 -10.51
N ALA A 150 7.74 0.30 -9.97
CA ALA A 150 8.87 1.21 -9.79
C ALA A 150 10.16 0.57 -10.29
N LYS A 151 11.06 1.36 -10.88
CA LYS A 151 12.38 0.87 -11.29
C LYS A 151 13.24 0.43 -10.10
N ASP A 152 12.97 1.03 -8.94
CA ASP A 152 13.68 0.79 -7.69
C ASP A 152 12.64 0.29 -6.67
N PHE A 153 12.48 -1.01 -6.63
CA PHE A 153 11.43 -1.69 -5.88
C PHE A 153 11.88 -2.00 -4.45
N LYS A 154 10.95 -2.01 -3.49
CA LYS A 154 11.22 -2.22 -2.08
C LYS A 154 11.29 -3.70 -1.68
N ILE A 155 10.87 -4.61 -2.55
CA ILE A 155 10.94 -6.05 -2.30
C ILE A 155 12.33 -6.53 -2.75
N THR A 156 13.15 -6.97 -1.80
CA THR A 156 14.57 -7.33 -2.00
C THR A 156 14.91 -8.76 -1.56
N HIS A 157 13.94 -9.50 -1.04
CA HIS A 157 14.04 -10.91 -0.66
C HIS A 157 12.66 -11.58 -0.70
N PRO A 158 12.60 -12.92 -0.70
CA PRO A 158 11.34 -13.64 -0.51
C PRO A 158 10.79 -13.43 0.91
N GLY A 159 9.49 -13.61 1.09
CA GLY A 159 8.83 -13.53 2.38
C GLY A 159 7.32 -13.51 2.27
N ILE A 160 6.63 -13.62 3.39
CA ILE A 160 5.18 -13.48 3.45
C ILE A 160 4.85 -11.99 3.40
N HIS A 161 3.81 -11.65 2.63
CA HIS A 161 3.29 -10.30 2.54
C HIS A 161 1.98 -10.21 3.32
N PHE A 162 2.03 -9.60 4.49
CA PHE A 162 0.87 -9.37 5.34
C PHE A 162 0.24 -8.01 5.07
N ILE A 163 -1.08 -7.93 5.29
CA ILE A 163 -1.79 -6.65 5.35
C ILE A 163 -2.44 -6.56 6.73
N ILE A 164 -2.11 -5.52 7.49
CA ILE A 164 -2.76 -5.22 8.76
C ILE A 164 -3.76 -4.08 8.56
N CYS A 165 -5.01 -4.36 8.88
CA CYS A 165 -6.12 -3.43 8.67
C CYS A 165 -6.74 -3.05 10.00
N PHE A 166 -6.96 -1.76 10.25
CA PHE A 166 -7.60 -1.26 11.45
C PHE A 166 -8.98 -0.70 11.12
N GLU A 167 -10.00 -1.14 11.87
CA GLU A 167 -11.34 -0.57 11.80
C GLU A 167 -11.35 0.77 12.50
N ILE A 168 -11.52 1.85 11.75
CA ILE A 168 -11.57 3.20 12.29
C ILE A 168 -12.99 3.72 12.42
N TYR A 169 -13.21 4.56 13.43
CA TYR A 169 -14.43 5.33 13.60
C TYR A 169 -14.09 6.73 14.12
N GLN A 170 -14.97 7.69 13.83
CA GLN A 170 -14.90 9.01 14.41
C GLN A 170 -15.41 8.94 15.84
N ASP A 171 -14.55 9.27 16.80
CA ASP A 171 -14.87 9.29 18.23
C ASP A 171 -15.55 10.60 18.61
N HIS A 172 -14.88 11.71 18.35
CA HIS A 172 -15.41 13.06 18.59
C HIS A 172 -14.77 14.08 17.63
N ARG A 173 -15.17 15.33 17.78
CA ARG A 173 -14.55 16.47 17.09
C ARG A 173 -13.83 17.36 18.09
N GLU A 174 -12.63 17.79 17.73
CA GLU A 174 -11.83 18.70 18.53
C GLU A 174 -11.34 19.82 17.58
N ASP A 175 -11.79 21.05 17.82
CA ASP A 175 -11.61 22.20 16.95
C ASP A 175 -12.07 21.89 15.50
N ASP A 176 -11.16 22.04 14.53
CA ASP A 176 -11.42 21.80 13.11
C ASP A 176 -11.12 20.35 12.65
N PHE A 177 -10.77 19.46 13.59
CA PHE A 177 -10.38 18.08 13.30
C PHE A 177 -11.39 17.09 13.86
N ASN A 178 -11.55 15.99 13.15
CA ASN A 178 -12.16 14.79 13.71
C ASN A 178 -11.10 13.95 14.38
N VAL A 179 -11.38 13.42 15.54
CA VAL A 179 -10.53 12.48 16.28
C VAL A 179 -11.01 11.08 15.95
N TYR A 180 -10.12 10.29 15.36
CA TYR A 180 -10.40 8.91 14.99
C TYR A 180 -9.74 7.94 15.97
N LYS A 181 -10.47 6.87 16.28
CA LYS A 181 -10.03 5.74 17.07
C LYS A 181 -10.31 4.44 16.34
N THR A 182 -9.80 3.35 16.87
CA THR A 182 -10.00 2.00 16.31
C THR A 182 -10.77 1.12 17.27
N ARG A 183 -11.61 0.21 16.74
CA ARG A 183 -12.37 -0.78 17.51
C ARG A 183 -12.08 -2.22 17.10
N GLY A 184 -11.27 -2.42 16.08
CA GLY A 184 -10.93 -3.76 15.61
C GLY A 184 -9.78 -3.75 14.62
N TRP A 185 -9.28 -4.94 14.32
CA TRP A 185 -8.22 -5.14 13.36
C TRP A 185 -8.41 -6.47 12.60
N LYS A 186 -7.77 -6.57 11.44
CA LYS A 186 -7.65 -7.80 10.65
C LYS A 186 -6.22 -7.93 10.18
N ILE A 187 -5.73 -9.17 10.10
CA ILE A 187 -4.46 -9.52 9.46
C ILE A 187 -4.79 -10.43 8.29
N LEU A 188 -4.29 -10.09 7.12
CA LEU A 188 -4.55 -10.79 5.87
C LEU A 188 -3.23 -11.28 5.28
N ASP A 189 -3.27 -12.44 4.62
CA ASP A 189 -2.22 -12.88 3.70
C ASP A 189 -2.54 -12.34 2.31
N ALA A 190 -1.62 -11.56 1.73
CA ALA A 190 -1.82 -10.96 0.42
C ALA A 190 -1.59 -11.94 -0.75
N TYR A 191 -1.09 -13.15 -0.50
CA TYR A 191 -0.65 -14.09 -1.53
C TYR A 191 -1.65 -14.26 -2.69
N ASN A 192 -2.93 -14.49 -2.35
CA ASN A 192 -4.01 -14.70 -3.31
C ASN A 192 -4.89 -13.45 -3.51
N LEU A 193 -4.44 -12.27 -3.13
CA LEU A 193 -5.21 -11.05 -3.37
C LEU A 193 -5.33 -10.80 -4.88
N ASP A 194 -6.56 -10.72 -5.38
CA ASP A 194 -6.83 -10.36 -6.77
C ASP A 194 -6.65 -8.86 -6.99
N ILE A 195 -5.85 -8.51 -7.98
CA ILE A 195 -5.54 -7.12 -8.33
C ILE A 195 -5.90 -6.85 -9.78
N ASP A 196 -6.58 -5.73 -10.00
CA ASP A 196 -6.88 -5.22 -11.34
C ASP A 196 -5.80 -4.23 -11.78
N LEU A 197 -5.31 -4.40 -12.99
CA LEU A 197 -4.44 -3.41 -13.61
C LEU A 197 -5.30 -2.29 -14.21
N LYS A 198 -5.08 -1.06 -13.72
CA LYS A 198 -5.73 0.13 -14.24
C LYS A 198 -4.69 1.04 -14.87
N TYR A 199 -4.88 1.36 -16.13
CA TYR A 199 -4.05 2.34 -16.83
C TYR A 199 -4.54 3.75 -16.54
N GLU A 200 -3.59 4.68 -16.37
CA GLU A 200 -3.85 6.10 -16.26
C GLU A 200 -2.97 6.84 -17.27
N PHE A 201 -3.59 7.61 -18.14
CA PHE A 201 -2.86 8.55 -18.99
C PHE A 201 -2.48 9.77 -18.13
N ASN A 202 -1.24 10.20 -18.22
CA ASN A 202 -0.75 11.34 -17.45
C ASN A 202 0.19 12.22 -18.30
N SER A 203 0.35 13.44 -17.86
CA SER A 203 1.35 14.38 -18.37
C SER A 203 2.02 15.08 -17.19
N ASP A 204 3.29 15.42 -17.34
CA ASP A 204 4.01 16.24 -16.37
C ASP A 204 3.86 17.74 -16.67
N ASN A 205 4.23 18.58 -15.68
CA ASN A 205 4.14 20.02 -15.82
C ASN A 205 5.00 20.56 -16.97
N ARG A 206 6.14 19.96 -17.27
CA ARG A 206 7.02 20.40 -18.35
C ARG A 206 6.38 20.23 -19.72
N ARG A 207 5.53 19.20 -19.86
CA ARG A 207 4.79 18.94 -21.10
C ARG A 207 3.50 19.72 -21.17
N LEU A 208 2.82 19.90 -20.01
CA LEU A 208 1.55 20.62 -19.92
C LEU A 208 1.71 22.13 -20.18
N TYR A 209 2.76 22.74 -19.63
CA TYR A 209 3.01 24.18 -19.71
C TYR A 209 4.02 24.55 -20.79
N LYS A 210 4.09 23.80 -21.89
CA LYS A 210 4.88 24.21 -23.03
C LYS A 210 4.29 25.47 -23.68
N PRO A 211 5.14 26.43 -24.10
CA PRO A 211 4.67 27.68 -24.72
C PRO A 211 3.73 27.49 -25.92
N ASP A 212 3.94 26.45 -26.72
CA ASP A 212 3.12 26.12 -27.88
C ASP A 212 1.72 25.55 -27.53
N LEU A 213 1.47 25.21 -26.27
CA LEU A 213 0.16 24.77 -25.78
C LEU A 213 -0.63 25.88 -25.07
N ILE A 214 0.03 26.98 -24.69
CA ILE A 214 -0.60 28.09 -23.97
C ILE A 214 -1.34 28.97 -24.98
N LEU A 215 -2.64 29.01 -24.90
CA LEU A 215 -3.47 29.84 -25.80
C LEU A 215 -3.67 31.27 -25.28
N ALA A 216 -3.60 31.45 -23.96
CA ALA A 216 -3.66 32.76 -23.32
C ALA A 216 -3.09 32.64 -21.90
N GLU A 217 -2.47 33.71 -21.41
CA GLU A 217 -1.98 33.84 -20.03
C GLU A 217 -2.11 35.29 -19.58
N GLU A 218 -2.27 35.53 -18.28
CA GLU A 218 -2.35 36.84 -17.66
C GLU A 218 -1.81 36.73 -16.22
N ASP A 219 -0.90 37.65 -15.85
CA ASP A 219 -0.44 37.83 -14.47
C ASP A 219 -1.34 38.84 -13.77
N ILE A 220 -1.89 38.53 -12.59
CA ILE A 220 -2.81 39.35 -11.80
C ILE A 220 -2.12 39.87 -10.53
#